data_a70b52d86597feda67fd9148844faf4f
#
_entry.id   a70b52d86597feda67fd9148844faf4f
#
_cell.length_a   1.000
_cell.length_b   1.000
_cell.length_c   1.000
_cell.angle_alpha   90.00
_cell.angle_beta   90.00
_cell.angle_gamma   90.00
#
_symmetry.space_group_name_H-M   'P 1'
#
loop_
_entity.id
_entity.type
_entity.pdbx_description
1 polymer ?
#
loop_
_entity_poly.entity_id
_entity_poly.type
_entity_poly.pdbx_seq_one_letter_code
_entity_poly.pdbx_strand_id
1 'polypeptide(L)'
;MVCFMRLSAFFRKFGSQNQHYLPVFAQQATYLLHASSALCDMVESLDPVLWRKLEKEIKACEVQGDALLTEFHEQLFRVILRKIRRSDIQTIAMSIDEFLDNINDSAKSIPLYMPKRIDPQIVDMAQYIRSEADAIRNIMSLFGDLRKNYAQIAVQCERITELEHAADDSF
;
A
#
# COMPACT_ATOMS: atom_id res chain seq x y z
N MET A 1 20.90 -6.81 -2.11
CA MET A 1 21.24 -8.17 -1.63
C MET A 1 20.98 -8.38 -0.13
N VAL A 2 21.13 -7.39 0.74
CA VAL A 2 20.88 -7.52 2.21
C VAL A 2 19.37 -7.55 2.57
N CYS A 3 18.51 -6.89 1.78
CA CYS A 3 17.05 -6.86 2.03
C CYS A 3 16.37 -8.22 1.73
N PHE A 4 16.82 -8.92 0.70
CA PHE A 4 16.29 -10.22 0.29
C PHE A 4 16.52 -11.34 1.32
N MET A 5 17.69 -11.33 1.99
CA MET A 5 18.01 -12.29 3.05
C MET A 5 17.18 -12.08 4.33
N ARG A 6 16.75 -10.85 4.61
CA ARG A 6 15.89 -10.54 5.77
C ARG A 6 14.46 -11.03 5.58
N LEU A 7 13.93 -10.93 4.37
CA LEU A 7 12.57 -11.39 4.05
C LEU A 7 12.46 -12.91 4.16
N SER A 8 13.40 -13.68 3.59
CA SER A 8 13.41 -15.15 3.67
C SER A 8 13.60 -15.68 5.09
N ALA A 9 14.35 -14.96 5.94
CA ALA A 9 14.52 -15.32 7.35
C ALA A 9 13.26 -15.00 8.17
N PHE A 10 12.51 -13.96 7.78
CA PHE A 10 11.24 -13.59 8.41
C PHE A 10 10.16 -14.65 8.12
N PHE A 11 10.01 -15.10 6.87
CA PHE A 11 9.08 -16.18 6.48
C PHE A 11 9.34 -17.51 7.22
N ARG A 12 10.60 -17.84 7.50
CA ARG A 12 10.98 -19.07 8.19
C ARG A 12 10.65 -19.09 9.68
N LYS A 13 10.43 -17.93 10.29
CA LYS A 13 10.15 -17.77 11.74
C LYS A 13 8.65 -17.85 12.09
N PHE A 14 7.77 -17.74 11.11
CA PHE A 14 6.30 -17.81 11.27
C PHE A 14 5.79 -19.22 10.92
N GLY A 15 6.04 -20.15 11.82
CA GLY A 15 5.80 -21.58 11.65
C GLY A 15 4.36 -22.06 11.87
N SER A 16 3.34 -21.38 11.32
CA SER A 16 2.01 -21.98 11.18
C SER A 16 1.54 -21.89 9.73
N GLN A 17 1.16 -23.04 9.16
CA GLN A 17 0.83 -23.23 7.73
C GLN A 17 -0.29 -22.31 7.17
N ASN A 18 -0.91 -21.47 7.96
CA ASN A 18 -2.06 -20.63 7.57
C ASN A 18 -1.77 -19.11 7.52
N GLN A 19 -0.52 -18.66 7.66
CA GLN A 19 -0.21 -17.24 7.83
C GLN A 19 0.92 -16.74 6.93
N HIS A 20 1.26 -17.45 5.86
CA HIS A 20 2.33 -17.07 4.93
C HIS A 20 2.05 -15.74 4.17
N TYR A 21 0.78 -15.34 4.05
CA TYR A 21 0.37 -14.12 3.38
C TYR A 21 0.48 -12.86 4.28
N LEU A 22 0.47 -13.00 5.60
CA LEU A 22 0.47 -11.85 6.51
C LEU A 22 1.71 -10.95 6.38
N PRO A 23 2.94 -11.50 6.30
CA PRO A 23 4.12 -10.66 6.10
C PRO A 23 4.12 -9.91 4.78
N VAL A 24 3.55 -10.51 3.72
CA VAL A 24 3.44 -9.88 2.41
C VAL A 24 2.52 -8.68 2.48
N PHE A 25 1.33 -8.85 3.04
CA PHE A 25 0.36 -7.76 3.20
C PHE A 25 0.89 -6.63 4.07
N ALA A 26 1.55 -6.96 5.19
CA ALA A 26 2.16 -5.95 6.06
C ALA A 26 3.25 -5.15 5.33
N GLN A 27 4.02 -5.81 4.47
CA GLN A 27 5.08 -5.17 3.71
C GLN A 27 4.53 -4.34 2.56
N GLN A 28 3.55 -4.85 1.79
CA GLN A 28 2.85 -4.08 0.76
C GLN A 28 2.20 -2.81 1.34
N ALA A 29 1.48 -2.95 2.46
CA ALA A 29 0.86 -1.81 3.13
C ALA A 29 1.90 -0.80 3.66
N THR A 30 3.11 -1.24 4.00
CA THR A 30 4.21 -0.35 4.38
C THR A 30 4.74 0.44 3.17
N TYR A 31 4.89 -0.20 2.02
CA TYR A 31 5.26 0.49 0.77
C TYR A 31 4.19 1.48 0.33
N LEU A 32 2.91 1.08 0.41
CA LEU A 32 1.78 1.94 0.11
C LEU A 32 1.77 3.21 0.96
N LEU A 33 1.94 3.08 2.28
CA LEU A 33 2.00 4.23 3.19
C LEU A 33 3.22 5.12 2.93
N HIS A 34 4.37 4.54 2.61
CA HIS A 34 5.56 5.32 2.28
C HIS A 34 5.37 6.10 0.97
N ALA A 35 4.86 5.46 -0.07
CA ALA A 35 4.58 6.10 -1.35
C ALA A 35 3.53 7.21 -1.24
N SER A 36 2.44 6.98 -0.49
CA SER A 36 1.41 7.99 -0.27
C SER A 36 1.91 9.19 0.54
N SER A 37 2.80 8.97 1.52
CA SER A 37 3.44 10.06 2.26
C SER A 37 4.35 10.89 1.37
N ALA A 38 5.15 10.24 0.53
CA ALA A 38 6.00 10.93 -0.44
C ALA A 38 5.17 11.70 -1.50
N LEU A 39 4.00 11.19 -1.90
CA LEU A 39 3.08 11.93 -2.77
C LEU A 39 2.55 13.21 -2.09
N CYS A 40 2.20 13.16 -0.80
CA CYS A 40 1.84 14.37 -0.05
C CYS A 40 2.97 15.42 -0.08
N ASP A 41 4.20 15.00 0.22
CA ASP A 41 5.35 15.89 0.20
C ASP A 41 5.59 16.51 -1.21
N MET A 42 5.28 15.73 -2.27
CA MET A 42 5.37 16.23 -3.65
C MET A 42 4.37 17.35 -3.95
N VAL A 43 3.10 17.15 -3.56
CA VAL A 43 2.04 18.13 -3.87
C VAL A 43 2.08 19.36 -2.97
N GLU A 44 2.71 19.26 -1.81
CA GLU A 44 2.94 20.40 -0.91
C GLU A 44 4.14 21.27 -1.32
N SER A 45 4.92 20.84 -2.31
CA SER A 45 6.11 21.55 -2.78
C SER A 45 6.01 21.96 -4.24
N LEU A 46 6.69 23.05 -4.61
CA LEU A 46 6.91 23.48 -6.00
C LEU A 46 8.37 23.33 -6.44
N ASP A 47 9.18 22.54 -5.72
CA ASP A 47 10.59 22.30 -6.04
C ASP A 47 10.75 21.11 -7.01
N PRO A 48 11.17 21.36 -8.28
CA PRO A 48 11.37 20.29 -9.25
C PRO A 48 12.47 19.28 -8.88
N VAL A 49 13.42 19.68 -8.04
CA VAL A 49 14.49 18.77 -7.57
C VAL A 49 13.91 17.79 -6.56
N LEU A 50 13.09 18.30 -5.65
CA LEU A 50 12.38 17.48 -4.67
C LEU A 50 11.41 16.53 -5.37
N TRP A 51 10.65 16.99 -6.37
CA TRP A 51 9.73 16.14 -7.15
C TRP A 51 10.43 14.93 -7.75
N ARG A 52 11.58 15.14 -8.42
CA ARG A 52 12.34 14.04 -9.03
C ARG A 52 12.93 13.06 -8.00
N LYS A 53 13.25 13.54 -6.81
CA LYS A 53 13.72 12.70 -5.72
C LYS A 53 12.58 11.81 -5.21
N LEU A 54 11.43 12.41 -4.89
CA LEU A 54 10.26 11.72 -4.34
C LEU A 54 9.64 10.76 -5.37
N GLU A 55 9.58 11.12 -6.66
CA GLU A 55 9.18 10.22 -7.75
C GLU A 55 10.01 8.92 -7.75
N LYS A 56 11.32 9.03 -7.58
CA LYS A 56 12.20 7.85 -7.51
C LYS A 56 11.96 7.01 -6.25
N GLU A 57 11.65 7.65 -5.13
CA GLU A 57 11.30 6.95 -3.89
C GLU A 57 9.98 6.20 -4.04
N ILE A 58 8.96 6.82 -4.65
CA ILE A 58 7.66 6.19 -4.95
C ILE A 58 7.85 5.04 -5.93
N LYS A 59 8.61 5.25 -7.02
CA LYS A 59 8.93 4.17 -7.97
C LYS A 59 9.68 3.01 -7.32
N ALA A 60 10.54 3.28 -6.35
CA ALA A 60 11.22 2.21 -5.61
C ALA A 60 10.24 1.39 -4.75
N CYS A 61 9.21 2.02 -4.17
CA CYS A 61 8.17 1.32 -3.43
C CYS A 61 7.36 0.40 -4.35
N GLU A 62 6.95 0.88 -5.53
CA GLU A 62 6.20 0.12 -6.53
C GLU A 62 7.03 -1.09 -7.03
N VAL A 63 8.27 -0.90 -7.44
CA VAL A 63 9.14 -2.01 -7.89
C VAL A 63 9.34 -3.07 -6.80
N GLN A 64 9.42 -2.65 -5.54
CA GLN A 64 9.52 -3.58 -4.41
C GLN A 64 8.18 -4.28 -4.11
N GLY A 65 7.05 -3.59 -4.29
CA GLY A 65 5.70 -4.14 -4.21
C GLY A 65 5.48 -5.24 -5.25
N ASP A 66 5.77 -4.95 -6.53
CA ASP A 66 5.70 -5.89 -7.66
C ASP A 66 6.53 -7.16 -7.43
N ALA A 67 7.78 -6.98 -7.00
CA ALA A 67 8.67 -8.10 -6.73
C ALA A 67 8.13 -8.98 -5.60
N LEU A 68 7.55 -8.35 -4.57
CA LEU A 68 6.94 -9.05 -3.44
C LEU A 68 5.68 -9.80 -3.85
N LEU A 69 4.83 -9.19 -4.69
CA LEU A 69 3.61 -9.81 -5.22
C LEU A 69 3.94 -11.01 -6.12
N THR A 70 4.95 -10.89 -6.97
CA THR A 70 5.42 -12.00 -7.83
C THR A 70 5.87 -13.19 -7.00
N GLU A 71 6.75 -12.97 -6.01
CA GLU A 71 7.22 -14.03 -5.09
C GLU A 71 6.04 -14.64 -4.32
N PHE A 72 5.09 -13.82 -3.89
CA PHE A 72 3.91 -14.26 -3.18
C PHE A 72 3.02 -15.18 -4.03
N HIS A 73 2.77 -14.85 -5.29
CA HIS A 73 2.00 -15.69 -6.19
C HIS A 73 2.62 -17.07 -6.36
N GLU A 74 3.93 -17.15 -6.54
CA GLU A 74 4.64 -18.43 -6.64
C GLU A 74 4.49 -19.29 -5.38
N GLN A 75 4.56 -18.65 -4.21
CA GLN A 75 4.42 -19.33 -2.93
C GLN A 75 2.99 -19.78 -2.66
N LEU A 76 1.98 -18.97 -3.03
CA LEU A 76 0.58 -19.22 -2.77
C LEU A 76 0.08 -20.50 -3.45
N PHE A 77 0.66 -20.89 -4.60
CA PHE A 77 0.32 -22.14 -5.28
C PHE A 77 0.81 -23.39 -4.50
N ARG A 78 1.81 -23.24 -3.65
CA ARG A 78 2.43 -24.33 -2.89
C ARG A 78 1.81 -24.54 -1.51
N VAL A 79 0.96 -23.61 -1.04
CA VAL A 79 0.40 -23.62 0.32
C VAL A 79 -1.04 -24.10 0.31
N ILE A 80 -1.40 -24.97 1.27
CA ILE A 80 -2.77 -25.40 1.51
C ILE A 80 -3.43 -24.43 2.48
N LEU A 81 -4.38 -23.63 1.97
CA LEU A 81 -5.17 -22.71 2.78
C LEU A 81 -6.45 -23.40 3.25
N ARG A 82 -6.70 -23.38 4.56
CA ARG A 82 -7.86 -24.08 5.16
C ARG A 82 -9.00 -23.16 5.58
N LYS A 83 -8.74 -21.88 5.85
CA LYS A 83 -9.71 -20.95 6.47
C LYS A 83 -10.12 -19.78 5.58
N ILE A 84 -9.30 -19.42 4.61
CA ILE A 84 -9.52 -18.29 3.70
C ILE A 84 -9.38 -18.82 2.27
N ARG A 85 -10.21 -18.34 1.36
CA ARG A 85 -10.11 -18.74 -0.05
C ARG A 85 -8.87 -18.07 -0.68
N ARG A 86 -8.17 -18.83 -1.51
CA ARG A 86 -6.99 -18.34 -2.23
C ARG A 86 -7.30 -17.11 -3.08
N SER A 87 -8.47 -17.11 -3.73
CA SER A 87 -8.94 -15.97 -4.51
C SER A 87 -9.04 -14.68 -3.69
N ASP A 88 -9.55 -14.76 -2.46
CA ASP A 88 -9.71 -13.58 -1.62
C ASP A 88 -8.35 -12.98 -1.23
N ILE A 89 -7.38 -13.85 -0.92
CA ILE A 89 -6.00 -13.44 -0.62
C ILE A 89 -5.33 -12.81 -1.84
N GLN A 90 -5.52 -13.38 -3.03
CA GLN A 90 -5.00 -12.81 -4.27
C GLN A 90 -5.64 -11.44 -4.56
N THR A 91 -6.96 -11.33 -4.42
CA THR A 91 -7.67 -10.07 -4.64
C THR A 91 -7.13 -8.98 -3.74
N ILE A 92 -6.95 -9.23 -2.45
CA ILE A 92 -6.40 -8.24 -1.51
C ILE A 92 -4.99 -7.81 -1.94
N ALA A 93 -4.10 -8.77 -2.24
CA ALA A 93 -2.73 -8.46 -2.64
C ALA A 93 -2.68 -7.61 -3.92
N MET A 94 -3.48 -7.97 -4.92
CA MET A 94 -3.57 -7.24 -6.20
C MET A 94 -4.18 -5.85 -6.02
N SER A 95 -5.19 -5.69 -5.16
CA SER A 95 -5.79 -4.37 -4.91
C SER A 95 -4.84 -3.40 -4.21
N ILE A 96 -3.99 -3.89 -3.29
CA ILE A 96 -2.96 -3.05 -2.65
C ILE A 96 -1.89 -2.64 -3.68
N ASP A 97 -1.53 -3.54 -4.56
CA ASP A 97 -0.57 -3.31 -5.64
C ASP A 97 -1.10 -2.28 -6.66
N GLU A 98 -2.33 -2.46 -7.15
CA GLU A 98 -3.00 -1.50 -8.03
C GLU A 98 -3.10 -0.11 -7.40
N PHE A 99 -3.32 -0.02 -6.10
CA PHE A 99 -3.34 1.27 -5.41
C PHE A 99 -1.95 1.92 -5.43
N LEU A 100 -0.89 1.15 -5.20
CA LEU A 100 0.49 1.62 -5.24
C LEU A 100 0.89 2.08 -6.65
N ASP A 101 0.46 1.37 -7.68
CA ASP A 101 0.65 1.73 -9.09
C ASP A 101 0.00 3.07 -9.43
N ASN A 102 -1.25 3.28 -8.98
CA ASN A 102 -1.96 4.54 -9.19
C ASN A 102 -1.26 5.73 -8.51
N ILE A 103 -0.68 5.52 -7.32
CA ILE A 103 0.15 6.55 -6.65
C ILE A 103 1.40 6.84 -7.48
N ASN A 104 2.08 5.81 -7.98
CA ASN A 104 3.27 5.96 -8.80
C ASN A 104 2.97 6.70 -10.12
N ASP A 105 1.85 6.42 -10.77
CA ASP A 105 1.46 7.11 -12.01
C ASP A 105 1.06 8.56 -11.77
N SER A 106 0.40 8.84 -10.65
CA SER A 106 0.11 10.20 -10.21
C SER A 106 1.40 10.99 -9.95
N ALA A 107 2.35 10.39 -9.25
CA ALA A 107 3.64 11.00 -8.94
C ALA A 107 4.46 11.32 -10.20
N LYS A 108 4.48 10.46 -11.20
CA LYS A 108 5.14 10.70 -12.51
C LYS A 108 4.58 11.94 -13.23
N SER A 109 3.28 12.20 -13.07
CA SER A 109 2.61 13.30 -13.75
C SER A 109 3.10 14.67 -13.27
N ILE A 110 3.46 14.84 -12.00
CA ILE A 110 3.86 16.12 -11.43
C ILE A 110 5.14 16.69 -12.09
N PRO A 111 6.28 15.98 -12.11
CA PRO A 111 7.48 16.48 -12.79
C PRO A 111 7.37 16.49 -14.31
N LEU A 112 6.43 15.73 -14.90
CA LEU A 112 6.17 15.73 -16.33
C LEU A 112 5.49 17.04 -16.76
N TYR A 113 4.45 17.47 -16.06
CA TYR A 113 3.68 18.67 -16.40
C TYR A 113 4.27 19.95 -15.79
N MET A 114 5.15 19.85 -14.80
CA MET A 114 5.81 20.97 -14.12
C MET A 114 4.82 22.10 -13.75
N PRO A 115 3.79 21.83 -12.95
CA PRO A 115 2.76 22.81 -12.63
C PRO A 115 3.36 24.00 -11.90
N LYS A 116 2.90 25.21 -12.25
CA LYS A 116 3.32 26.46 -11.58
C LYS A 116 2.63 26.67 -10.24
N ARG A 117 1.55 25.96 -10.00
CA ARG A 117 0.80 25.89 -8.74
C ARG A 117 0.16 24.51 -8.63
N ILE A 118 0.00 24.04 -7.42
CA ILE A 118 -0.82 22.88 -7.09
C ILE A 118 -2.13 23.40 -6.52
N ASP A 119 -3.24 22.88 -7.04
CA ASP A 119 -4.56 23.24 -6.53
C ASP A 119 -4.72 22.64 -5.10
N PRO A 120 -5.30 23.39 -4.14
CA PRO A 120 -5.57 22.87 -2.81
C PRO A 120 -6.34 21.55 -2.80
N GLN A 121 -7.27 21.34 -3.72
CA GLN A 121 -8.01 20.08 -3.85
C GLN A 121 -7.09 18.88 -4.14
N ILE A 122 -5.99 19.09 -4.91
CA ILE A 122 -5.00 18.02 -5.15
C ILE A 122 -4.23 17.69 -3.87
N VAL A 123 -3.94 18.71 -3.05
CA VAL A 123 -3.29 18.50 -1.74
C VAL A 123 -4.21 17.71 -0.80
N ASP A 124 -5.48 18.08 -0.72
CA ASP A 124 -6.49 17.39 0.10
C ASP A 124 -6.64 15.94 -0.36
N MET A 125 -6.69 15.70 -1.69
CA MET A 125 -6.75 14.36 -2.26
C MET A 125 -5.55 13.49 -1.87
N ALA A 126 -4.34 14.03 -1.93
CA ALA A 126 -3.14 13.31 -1.50
C ALA A 126 -3.19 12.96 0.00
N GLN A 127 -3.77 13.81 0.83
CA GLN A 127 -3.96 13.55 2.26
C GLN A 127 -5.01 12.46 2.52
N TYR A 128 -6.10 12.41 1.73
CA TYR A 128 -7.06 11.29 1.77
C TYR A 128 -6.38 9.98 1.40
N ILE A 129 -5.65 9.93 0.28
CA ILE A 129 -4.88 8.76 -0.17
C ILE A 129 -3.93 8.27 0.94
N ARG A 130 -3.21 9.15 1.61
CA ARG A 130 -2.33 8.79 2.73
C ARG A 130 -3.10 8.24 3.92
N SER A 131 -4.26 8.82 4.21
CA SER A 131 -5.12 8.39 5.33
C SER A 131 -5.71 7.00 5.08
N GLU A 132 -6.08 6.70 3.84
CA GLU A 132 -6.52 5.38 3.40
C GLU A 132 -5.38 4.35 3.48
N ALA A 133 -4.18 4.71 3.02
CA ALA A 133 -3.00 3.86 3.13
C ALA A 133 -2.66 3.52 4.60
N ASP A 134 -2.81 4.47 5.53
CA ASP A 134 -2.65 4.23 6.96
C ASP A 134 -3.73 3.28 7.51
N ALA A 135 -4.99 3.45 7.11
CA ALA A 135 -6.09 2.56 7.48
C ALA A 135 -5.85 1.13 6.96
N ILE A 136 -5.40 0.97 5.70
CA ILE A 136 -5.02 -0.32 5.11
C ILE A 136 -3.88 -0.96 5.91
N ARG A 137 -2.84 -0.21 6.25
CA ARG A 137 -1.74 -0.71 7.09
C ARG A 137 -2.24 -1.21 8.44
N ASN A 138 -3.15 -0.48 9.08
CA ASN A 138 -3.74 -0.88 10.35
C ASN A 138 -4.56 -2.16 10.20
N ILE A 139 -5.37 -2.30 9.13
CA ILE A 139 -6.10 -3.53 8.81
C ILE A 139 -5.12 -4.70 8.66
N MET A 140 -4.07 -4.56 7.86
CA MET A 140 -3.10 -5.63 7.61
C MET A 140 -2.37 -6.07 8.88
N SER A 141 -2.12 -5.17 9.82
CA SER A 141 -1.55 -5.49 11.14
C SER A 141 -2.46 -6.37 12.01
N LEU A 142 -3.77 -6.26 11.79
CA LEU A 142 -4.82 -6.97 12.53
C LEU A 142 -5.22 -8.31 11.88
N PHE A 143 -4.77 -8.58 10.66
CA PHE A 143 -5.21 -9.70 9.82
C PHE A 143 -4.84 -11.08 10.39
N GLY A 144 -3.90 -11.14 11.33
CA GLY A 144 -3.44 -12.39 11.95
C GLY A 144 -4.50 -13.13 12.77
N ASP A 145 -5.48 -12.41 13.34
CA ASP A 145 -6.63 -13.00 14.04
C ASP A 145 -7.92 -12.23 13.71
N LEU A 146 -8.50 -12.56 12.56
CA LEU A 146 -9.72 -11.91 12.03
C LEU A 146 -10.90 -11.97 12.99
N ARG A 147 -11.03 -13.07 13.77
CA ARG A 147 -12.15 -13.20 14.72
C ARG A 147 -12.02 -12.24 15.89
N LYS A 148 -10.83 -12.16 16.46
CA LYS A 148 -10.53 -11.29 17.61
C LYS A 148 -10.60 -9.83 17.21
N ASN A 149 -10.09 -9.51 16.03
CA ASN A 149 -9.89 -8.14 15.57
C ASN A 149 -11.02 -7.62 14.68
N TYR A 150 -12.10 -8.41 14.47
CA TYR A 150 -13.18 -8.06 13.53
C TYR A 150 -13.73 -6.65 13.72
N ALA A 151 -14.04 -6.26 14.96
CA ALA A 151 -14.59 -4.94 15.23
C ALA A 151 -13.62 -3.80 14.89
N GLN A 152 -12.33 -3.99 15.16
CA GLN A 152 -11.31 -3.00 14.83
C GLN A 152 -11.09 -2.90 13.32
N ILE A 153 -11.10 -4.02 12.61
CA ILE A 153 -11.01 -4.05 11.14
C ILE A 153 -12.22 -3.35 10.52
N ALA A 154 -13.44 -3.62 11.02
CA ALA A 154 -14.65 -2.99 10.54
C ALA A 154 -14.60 -1.46 10.66
N VAL A 155 -14.12 -0.94 11.80
CA VAL A 155 -13.92 0.51 12.00
C VAL A 155 -12.94 1.10 10.98
N GLN A 156 -11.85 0.40 10.65
CA GLN A 156 -10.92 0.89 9.63
C GLN A 156 -11.52 0.85 8.22
N CYS A 157 -12.33 -0.17 7.90
CA CYS A 157 -13.06 -0.22 6.63
C CYS A 157 -14.08 0.93 6.52
N GLU A 158 -14.82 1.22 7.59
CA GLU A 158 -15.75 2.35 7.64
C GLU A 158 -15.02 3.68 7.42
N ARG A 159 -13.85 3.85 8.06
CA ARG A 159 -13.01 5.02 7.84
C ARG A 159 -12.56 5.18 6.40
N ILE A 160 -12.20 4.11 5.70
CA ILE A 160 -11.85 4.17 4.25
C ILE A 160 -13.05 4.65 3.44
N THR A 161 -14.25 4.13 3.70
CA THR A 161 -15.48 4.57 3.02
C THR A 161 -15.79 6.05 3.28
N GLU A 162 -15.58 6.53 4.51
CA GLU A 162 -15.75 7.96 4.84
C GLU A 162 -14.75 8.85 4.09
N LEU A 163 -13.49 8.40 3.97
CA LEU A 163 -12.45 9.13 3.23
C LEU A 163 -12.75 9.16 1.72
N GLU A 164 -13.24 8.06 1.15
CA GLU A 164 -13.68 7.99 -0.25
C GLU A 164 -14.81 8.98 -0.52
N HIS A 165 -15.85 9.03 0.35
CA HIS A 165 -16.93 9.99 0.21
C HIS A 165 -16.44 11.44 0.35
N ALA A 166 -15.54 11.71 1.30
CA ALA A 166 -14.97 13.05 1.47
C ALA A 166 -14.12 13.47 0.25
N ALA A 167 -13.43 12.53 -0.37
CA ALA A 167 -12.69 12.78 -1.60
C ALA A 167 -13.64 13.10 -2.77
N ASP A 168 -14.71 12.34 -2.95
CA ASP A 168 -15.74 12.58 -3.98
C ASP A 168 -16.42 13.94 -3.80
N ASP A 169 -16.75 14.32 -2.57
CA ASP A 169 -17.40 15.60 -2.26
C ASP A 169 -16.46 16.82 -2.47
N SER A 170 -15.14 16.60 -2.53
CA SER A 170 -14.14 17.67 -2.73
C SER A 170 -13.97 18.09 -4.20
N PHE A 171 -14.56 17.36 -5.14
CA PHE A 171 -14.52 17.59 -6.59
C PHE A 171 -15.82 18.17 -7.12
#